data_208a0acbe23ea06a557e95913aa3fe04
#
_entry.id   208a0acbe23ea06a557e95913aa3fe04
#
_cell.length_a   1.000
_cell.length_b   1.000
_cell.length_c   1.000
_cell.angle_alpha   90.00
_cell.angle_beta   90.00
_cell.angle_gamma   90.00
#
_symmetry.space_group_name_H-M   'P 1'
#
loop_
_entity.id
_entity.type
_entity.pdbx_description
1 polymer ?
#
loop_
_entity_poly.entity_id
_entity_poly.type
_entity_poly.pdbx_seq_one_letter_code
_entity_poly.pdbx_strand_id
1 'polypeptide(L)'
;DSEHNAIFQCIHGHEQSDLACIHLTASGGPFYGRDRASLVNVAPEQATKHPTWDMGAKISVDSATLMNKGLEIVEAMWLFDLSPEQIDVVIHPQSIIHSLVEFNDGNILAHMGVTDMKFPILFALTYPERVELPMERLDLTTMKALTFDAPDFSAFPCLALARHAAKAGGTAPAKRSRNGLAPEVPV
;
A
#
# COMPACT_ATOMS: atom_id res chain seq x y z
N ASP A 1 -6.48 1.93 -6.85
CA ASP A 1 -5.21 1.21 -6.89
C ASP A 1 -5.38 -0.30 -6.78
N SER A 2 -4.29 -1.04 -6.81
CA SER A 2 -4.34 -2.50 -6.74
C SER A 2 -4.62 -2.99 -5.32
N GLU A 3 -4.17 -2.26 -4.32
CA GLU A 3 -4.27 -2.61 -2.90
C GLU A 3 -5.71 -2.55 -2.41
N HIS A 4 -6.42 -1.45 -2.67
CA HIS A 4 -7.84 -1.33 -2.28
C HIS A 4 -8.73 -2.29 -3.08
N ASN A 5 -8.41 -2.53 -4.35
CA ASN A 5 -9.09 -3.55 -5.14
C ASN A 5 -8.89 -4.96 -4.54
N ALA A 6 -7.68 -5.27 -4.08
CA ALA A 6 -7.36 -6.53 -3.42
C ALA A 6 -8.14 -6.70 -2.10
N ILE A 7 -8.17 -5.66 -1.26
CA ILE A 7 -8.94 -5.65 -0.01
C ILE A 7 -10.42 -5.89 -0.30
N PHE A 8 -11.00 -5.13 -1.24
CA PHE A 8 -12.39 -5.30 -1.63
C PHE A 8 -12.70 -6.76 -2.03
N GLN A 9 -11.83 -7.40 -2.82
CA GLN A 9 -12.02 -8.78 -3.23
C GLN A 9 -11.88 -9.78 -2.08
N CYS A 10 -11.02 -9.50 -1.09
CA CYS A 10 -10.84 -10.37 0.08
C CYS A 10 -12.00 -10.25 1.08
N ILE A 11 -12.58 -9.07 1.27
CA ILE A 11 -13.71 -8.88 2.20
C ILE A 11 -15.06 -9.25 1.60
N HIS A 12 -15.13 -9.41 0.27
CA HIS A 12 -16.40 -9.67 -0.41
C HIS A 12 -17.03 -10.99 0.06
N GLY A 13 -18.26 -10.89 0.58
CA GLY A 13 -18.99 -12.05 1.11
C GLY A 13 -18.75 -12.33 2.61
N HIS A 14 -17.99 -11.50 3.29
CA HIS A 14 -17.79 -11.53 4.74
C HIS A 14 -18.49 -10.34 5.41
N GLU A 15 -18.84 -10.50 6.67
CA GLU A 15 -19.41 -9.41 7.46
C GLU A 15 -18.30 -8.46 7.95
N GLN A 16 -18.61 -7.16 8.02
CA GLN A 16 -17.66 -6.15 8.50
C GLN A 16 -17.16 -6.45 9.93
N SER A 17 -18.02 -7.03 10.77
CA SER A 17 -17.71 -7.41 12.14
C SER A 17 -16.68 -8.55 12.25
N ASP A 18 -16.45 -9.31 11.18
CA ASP A 18 -15.48 -10.42 11.16
C ASP A 18 -14.06 -9.93 10.91
N LEU A 19 -13.92 -8.68 10.45
CA LEU A 19 -12.65 -8.10 10.06
C LEU A 19 -11.85 -7.64 11.28
N ALA A 20 -10.68 -8.22 11.50
CA ALA A 20 -9.75 -7.77 12.52
C ALA A 20 -8.88 -6.61 12.02
N CYS A 21 -8.19 -6.82 10.90
CA CYS A 21 -7.27 -5.82 10.36
C CYS A 21 -7.00 -6.06 8.86
N ILE A 22 -6.53 -5.03 8.17
CA ILE A 22 -6.01 -5.15 6.80
C ILE A 22 -4.52 -4.84 6.79
N HIS A 23 -3.79 -5.50 5.88
CA HIS A 23 -2.38 -5.25 5.65
C HIS A 23 -2.18 -4.72 4.23
N LEU A 24 -1.93 -3.42 4.11
CA LEU A 24 -1.54 -2.78 2.87
C LEU A 24 -0.11 -3.17 2.52
N THR A 25 0.08 -3.84 1.40
CA THR A 25 1.43 -4.16 0.92
C THR A 25 2.06 -2.96 0.22
N ALA A 26 3.36 -2.78 0.40
CA ALA A 26 4.17 -1.78 -0.27
C ALA A 26 5.38 -2.44 -0.92
N SER A 27 5.75 -2.03 -2.15
CA SER A 27 7.01 -2.49 -2.76
C SER A 27 8.26 -2.06 -1.99
N GLY A 28 8.11 -1.01 -1.14
CA GLY A 28 9.23 -0.34 -0.49
C GLY A 28 9.90 0.75 -1.34
N GLY A 29 9.55 0.81 -2.64
CA GLY A 29 10.09 1.81 -3.56
C GLY A 29 11.58 1.65 -3.88
N PRO A 30 12.20 2.62 -4.57
CA PRO A 30 13.59 2.54 -5.01
C PRO A 30 14.62 2.62 -3.87
N PHE A 31 14.20 2.99 -2.68
CA PHE A 31 15.08 3.17 -1.51
C PHE A 31 14.91 2.09 -0.44
N TYR A 32 14.15 1.05 -0.74
CA TYR A 32 13.99 -0.09 0.15
C TYR A 32 15.34 -0.66 0.59
N GLY A 33 15.49 -0.94 1.89
CA GLY A 33 16.72 -1.46 2.49
C GLY A 33 17.83 -0.41 2.71
N ARG A 34 17.58 0.87 2.42
CA ARG A 34 18.52 1.97 2.68
C ARG A 34 18.23 2.63 4.01
N ASP A 35 19.27 2.94 4.75
CA ASP A 35 19.17 3.71 6.00
C ASP A 35 19.00 5.22 5.73
N ARG A 36 18.54 5.95 6.74
CA ARG A 36 18.31 7.40 6.66
C ARG A 36 19.55 8.18 6.25
N ALA A 37 20.75 7.78 6.71
CA ALA A 37 21.98 8.49 6.41
C ALA A 37 22.33 8.43 4.93
N SER A 38 22.08 7.30 4.28
CA SER A 38 22.30 7.11 2.85
C SER A 38 21.30 7.86 1.96
N LEU A 39 20.18 8.34 2.53
CA LEU A 39 19.15 9.06 1.80
C LEU A 39 19.36 10.58 1.74
N VAL A 40 20.32 11.14 2.49
CA VAL A 40 20.54 12.59 2.59
C VAL A 40 20.87 13.26 1.23
N ASN A 41 21.57 12.54 0.36
CA ASN A 41 22.03 13.06 -0.93
C ASN A 41 21.39 12.37 -2.14
N VAL A 42 20.16 11.84 -1.99
CA VAL A 42 19.46 11.24 -3.12
C VAL A 42 18.97 12.31 -4.10
N ALA A 43 19.16 12.06 -5.39
CA ALA A 43 18.70 12.92 -6.45
C ALA A 43 17.24 12.60 -6.84
N PRO A 44 16.44 13.57 -7.30
CA PRO A 44 15.06 13.36 -7.74
C PRO A 44 14.90 12.24 -8.77
N GLU A 45 15.85 12.09 -9.66
CA GLU A 45 15.85 11.04 -10.70
C GLU A 45 15.95 9.63 -10.12
N GLN A 46 16.53 9.48 -8.93
CA GLN A 46 16.58 8.20 -8.21
C GLN A 46 15.22 7.86 -7.59
N ALA A 47 14.49 8.88 -7.11
CA ALA A 47 13.17 8.70 -6.52
C ALA A 47 12.10 8.34 -7.57
N THR A 48 12.29 8.74 -8.84
CA THR A 48 11.35 8.45 -9.92
C THR A 48 11.57 7.10 -10.60
N LYS A 49 12.63 6.36 -10.27
CA LYS A 49 12.93 5.03 -10.82
C LYS A 49 12.38 3.93 -9.92
N HIS A 50 11.10 3.57 -10.14
CA HIS A 50 10.49 2.49 -9.36
C HIS A 50 11.00 1.11 -9.84
N PRO A 51 11.30 0.15 -8.90
CA PRO A 51 11.91 -1.14 -9.27
C PRO A 51 10.96 -2.12 -9.99
N THR A 52 9.64 -2.02 -9.76
CA THR A 52 8.62 -2.98 -10.24
C THR A 52 7.53 -2.37 -11.10
N TRP A 53 7.19 -1.11 -10.89
CA TRP A 53 6.09 -0.43 -11.57
C TRP A 53 6.62 0.64 -12.53
N ASP A 54 6.06 0.69 -13.75
CA ASP A 54 6.24 1.83 -14.66
C ASP A 54 5.13 2.85 -14.38
N MET A 55 5.48 3.96 -13.73
CA MET A 55 4.51 4.92 -13.19
C MET A 55 4.95 6.36 -13.46
N GLY A 56 3.96 7.29 -13.39
CA GLY A 56 4.23 8.71 -13.44
C GLY A 56 5.11 9.21 -12.28
N ALA A 57 5.79 10.34 -12.48
CA ALA A 57 6.77 10.88 -11.53
C ALA A 57 6.20 11.12 -10.12
N LYS A 58 4.97 11.64 -10.02
CA LYS A 58 4.33 11.94 -8.72
C LYS A 58 4.18 10.70 -7.86
N ILE A 59 3.57 9.63 -8.36
CA ILE A 59 3.35 8.39 -7.61
C ILE A 59 4.66 7.66 -7.33
N SER A 60 5.66 7.77 -8.22
CA SER A 60 6.99 7.20 -7.99
C SER A 60 7.69 7.85 -6.79
N VAL A 61 7.60 9.17 -6.63
CA VAL A 61 8.10 9.89 -5.45
C VAL A 61 7.31 9.52 -4.20
N ASP A 62 5.98 9.43 -4.29
CA ASP A 62 5.15 8.99 -3.17
C ASP A 62 5.51 7.56 -2.72
N SER A 63 5.81 6.67 -3.66
CA SER A 63 6.31 5.31 -3.36
C SER A 63 7.69 5.34 -2.72
N ALA A 64 8.62 6.14 -3.26
CA ALA A 64 9.98 6.28 -2.76
C ALA A 64 10.05 6.79 -1.31
N THR A 65 9.05 7.53 -0.87
CA THR A 65 8.93 8.10 0.49
C THR A 65 7.99 7.33 1.41
N LEU A 66 7.33 6.28 0.91
CA LEU A 66 6.19 5.60 1.53
C LEU A 66 4.98 6.51 1.78
N MET A 67 4.94 7.73 1.21
CA MET A 67 3.77 8.59 1.29
C MET A 67 2.58 7.99 0.54
N ASN A 68 2.79 7.28 -0.58
CA ASN A 68 1.71 6.59 -1.28
C ASN A 68 0.94 5.67 -0.32
N LYS A 69 1.67 4.88 0.47
CA LYS A 69 1.06 3.98 1.45
C LYS A 69 0.41 4.75 2.60
N GLY A 70 0.97 5.91 2.93
CA GLY A 70 0.34 6.83 3.89
C GLY A 70 -1.00 7.38 3.39
N LEU A 71 -1.13 7.72 2.12
CA LEU A 71 -2.39 8.14 1.50
C LEU A 71 -3.39 6.99 1.46
N GLU A 72 -2.94 5.80 1.10
CA GLU A 72 -3.77 4.60 1.06
C GLU A 72 -4.35 4.23 2.45
N ILE A 73 -3.64 4.47 3.55
CA ILE A 73 -4.21 4.32 4.90
C ILE A 73 -5.45 5.21 5.05
N VAL A 74 -5.33 6.49 4.68
CA VAL A 74 -6.46 7.42 4.78
C VAL A 74 -7.61 7.01 3.87
N GLU A 75 -7.30 6.56 2.66
CA GLU A 75 -8.30 6.09 1.69
C GLU A 75 -9.01 4.83 2.20
N ALA A 76 -8.26 3.85 2.72
CA ALA A 76 -8.82 2.60 3.25
C ALA A 76 -9.78 2.83 4.43
N MET A 77 -9.47 3.79 5.32
CA MET A 77 -10.37 4.18 6.41
C MET A 77 -11.76 4.56 5.90
N TRP A 78 -11.81 5.35 4.81
CA TRP A 78 -13.06 5.82 4.24
C TRP A 78 -13.75 4.78 3.35
N LEU A 79 -12.98 4.00 2.59
CA LEU A 79 -13.52 3.02 1.66
C LEU A 79 -14.11 1.80 2.38
N PHE A 80 -13.51 1.40 3.50
CA PHE A 80 -13.86 0.17 4.21
C PHE A 80 -14.36 0.40 5.63
N ASP A 81 -14.62 1.66 6.01
CA ASP A 81 -15.09 2.04 7.36
C ASP A 81 -14.22 1.43 8.48
N LEU A 82 -12.89 1.62 8.36
CA LEU A 82 -11.91 1.10 9.31
C LEU A 82 -11.29 2.21 10.16
N SER A 83 -10.97 1.87 11.39
CA SER A 83 -10.12 2.72 12.23
C SER A 83 -8.66 2.65 11.78
N PRO A 84 -7.83 3.69 12.05
CA PRO A 84 -6.41 3.67 11.73
C PRO A 84 -5.63 2.50 12.37
N GLU A 85 -6.13 1.98 13.48
CA GLU A 85 -5.57 0.85 14.22
C GLU A 85 -5.80 -0.49 13.52
N GLN A 86 -6.82 -0.58 12.67
CA GLN A 86 -7.14 -1.76 11.87
C GLN A 86 -6.41 -1.80 10.53
N ILE A 87 -5.47 -0.87 10.28
CA ILE A 87 -4.75 -0.76 9.01
C ILE A 87 -3.26 -0.83 9.26
N ASP A 88 -2.65 -1.93 8.89
CA ASP A 88 -1.21 -2.11 8.93
C ASP A 88 -0.57 -1.97 7.54
N VAL A 89 0.75 -1.76 7.54
CA VAL A 89 1.56 -1.70 6.33
C VAL A 89 2.67 -2.72 6.44
N VAL A 90 2.86 -3.51 5.39
CA VAL A 90 3.97 -4.45 5.26
C VAL A 90 4.72 -4.19 3.95
N ILE A 91 6.04 -4.29 3.99
CA ILE A 91 6.86 -4.19 2.78
C ILE A 91 6.92 -5.56 2.13
N HIS A 92 6.51 -5.62 0.87
CA HIS A 92 6.51 -6.81 0.03
C HIS A 92 7.14 -6.47 -1.33
N PRO A 93 8.48 -6.57 -1.46
CA PRO A 93 9.22 -6.06 -2.63
C PRO A 93 8.79 -6.70 -3.95
N GLN A 94 8.32 -7.94 -3.92
CA GLN A 94 7.90 -8.65 -5.13
C GLN A 94 6.59 -8.13 -5.71
N SER A 95 5.77 -7.42 -4.91
CA SER A 95 4.48 -6.84 -5.30
C SER A 95 3.50 -7.85 -5.95
N ILE A 96 3.60 -9.11 -5.59
CA ILE A 96 2.72 -10.19 -6.06
C ILE A 96 1.46 -10.29 -5.20
N ILE A 97 1.61 -10.11 -3.89
CA ILE A 97 0.48 -9.95 -2.98
C ILE A 97 0.15 -8.46 -2.93
N HIS A 98 -1.06 -8.11 -3.37
CA HIS A 98 -1.48 -6.72 -3.47
C HIS A 98 -2.08 -6.17 -2.18
N SER A 99 -2.63 -7.00 -1.32
CA SER A 99 -3.00 -6.74 0.09
C SER A 99 -3.47 -8.03 0.75
N LEU A 100 -3.59 -7.98 2.09
CA LEU A 100 -4.11 -9.07 2.90
C LEU A 100 -5.18 -8.55 3.85
N VAL A 101 -6.08 -9.44 4.22
CA VAL A 101 -7.17 -9.19 5.19
C VAL A 101 -7.10 -10.25 6.26
N GLU A 102 -6.98 -9.83 7.51
CA GLU A 102 -7.00 -10.69 8.68
C GLU A 102 -8.38 -10.64 9.35
N PHE A 103 -8.90 -11.81 9.68
CA PHE A 103 -10.19 -11.98 10.34
C PHE A 103 -10.02 -12.28 11.83
N ASN A 104 -11.10 -12.08 12.60
CA ASN A 104 -11.10 -12.27 14.07
C ASN A 104 -10.73 -13.69 14.51
N ASP A 105 -10.87 -14.67 13.63
CA ASP A 105 -10.47 -16.06 13.88
C ASP A 105 -8.97 -16.33 13.62
N GLY A 106 -8.22 -15.29 13.20
CA GLY A 106 -6.79 -15.37 12.90
C GLY A 106 -6.47 -15.87 11.49
N ASN A 107 -7.47 -16.14 10.64
CA ASN A 107 -7.22 -16.46 9.24
C ASN A 107 -6.89 -15.20 8.43
N ILE A 108 -5.98 -15.33 7.46
CA ILE A 108 -5.57 -14.26 6.56
C ILE A 108 -5.91 -14.66 5.12
N LEU A 109 -6.66 -13.81 4.43
CA LEU A 109 -6.85 -13.90 2.99
C LEU A 109 -5.93 -12.93 2.27
N ALA A 110 -5.26 -13.41 1.22
CA ALA A 110 -4.35 -12.61 0.40
C ALA A 110 -4.80 -12.59 -1.05
N HIS A 111 -4.84 -11.42 -1.65
CA HIS A 111 -5.05 -11.29 -3.10
C HIS A 111 -3.70 -11.32 -3.81
N MET A 112 -3.50 -12.30 -4.69
CA MET A 112 -2.29 -12.46 -5.48
C MET A 112 -2.56 -12.21 -6.96
N GLY A 113 -1.64 -11.56 -7.65
CA GLY A 113 -1.74 -11.31 -9.08
C GLY A 113 -0.45 -10.78 -9.68
N VAL A 114 -0.42 -10.69 -11.01
CA VAL A 114 0.66 -10.00 -11.72
C VAL A 114 0.63 -8.51 -11.45
N THR A 115 1.79 -7.87 -11.52
CA THR A 115 1.99 -6.44 -11.25
C THR A 115 1.59 -5.61 -12.49
N ASP A 116 0.28 -5.59 -12.80
CA ASP A 116 -0.29 -4.82 -13.92
C ASP A 116 -1.67 -4.26 -13.54
N MET A 117 -1.82 -2.95 -13.68
CA MET A 117 -3.07 -2.23 -13.35
C MET A 117 -4.26 -2.61 -14.21
N LYS A 118 -4.06 -3.26 -15.36
CA LYS A 118 -5.18 -3.71 -16.20
C LYS A 118 -6.10 -4.69 -15.49
N PHE A 119 -5.55 -5.54 -14.59
CA PHE A 119 -6.35 -6.51 -13.83
C PHE A 119 -7.32 -5.83 -12.85
N PRO A 120 -6.86 -4.98 -11.90
CA PRO A 120 -7.76 -4.30 -10.98
C PRO A 120 -8.69 -3.31 -11.68
N ILE A 121 -8.26 -2.66 -12.77
CA ILE A 121 -9.11 -1.75 -13.55
C ILE A 121 -10.23 -2.54 -14.25
N LEU A 122 -9.90 -3.64 -14.93
CA LEU A 122 -10.92 -4.48 -15.59
C LEU A 122 -11.93 -4.98 -14.56
N PHE A 123 -11.47 -5.53 -13.43
CA PHE A 123 -12.36 -6.00 -12.39
C PHE A 123 -13.30 -4.90 -11.88
N ALA A 124 -12.77 -3.69 -11.63
CA ALA A 124 -13.58 -2.56 -11.17
C ALA A 124 -14.64 -2.12 -12.20
N LEU A 125 -14.34 -2.24 -13.50
CA LEU A 125 -15.27 -1.86 -14.58
C LEU A 125 -16.33 -2.92 -14.85
N THR A 126 -16.03 -4.18 -14.58
CA THR A 126 -16.93 -5.31 -14.93
C THR A 126 -17.63 -5.92 -13.72
N TYR A 127 -17.26 -5.52 -12.50
CA TYR A 127 -17.86 -6.05 -11.28
C TYR A 127 -19.40 -6.06 -11.34
N PRO A 128 -20.08 -7.14 -10.93
CA PRO A 128 -19.53 -8.32 -10.22
C PRO A 128 -18.98 -9.41 -11.13
N GLU A 129 -18.99 -9.24 -12.43
CA GLU A 129 -18.51 -10.24 -13.39
C GLU A 129 -16.98 -10.31 -13.44
N ARG A 130 -16.44 -11.52 -13.67
CA ARG A 130 -15.02 -11.76 -13.88
C ARG A 130 -14.77 -12.03 -15.35
N VAL A 131 -14.48 -10.97 -16.09
CA VAL A 131 -14.22 -11.04 -17.53
C VAL A 131 -12.78 -11.50 -17.79
N GLU A 132 -12.59 -12.32 -18.80
CA GLU A 132 -11.27 -12.80 -19.20
C GLU A 132 -10.42 -11.65 -19.77
N LEU A 133 -9.19 -11.56 -19.30
CA LEU A 133 -8.16 -10.68 -19.84
C LEU A 133 -7.11 -11.53 -20.55
N PRO A 134 -6.88 -11.36 -21.87
CA PRO A 134 -5.92 -12.15 -22.64
C PRO A 134 -4.48 -11.69 -22.35
N MET A 135 -4.04 -11.86 -21.12
CA MET A 135 -2.72 -11.50 -20.63
C MET A 135 -2.09 -12.67 -19.88
N GLU A 136 -0.78 -12.63 -19.76
CA GLU A 136 -0.03 -13.59 -18.96
C GLU A 136 -0.55 -13.63 -17.52
N ARG A 137 -0.74 -14.84 -17.00
CA ARG A 137 -1.21 -15.07 -15.62
C ARG A 137 -0.01 -15.38 -14.73
N LEU A 138 -0.23 -15.19 -13.43
CA LEU A 138 0.76 -15.57 -12.44
C LEU A 138 1.00 -17.09 -12.47
N ASP A 139 2.25 -17.50 -12.70
CA ASP A 139 2.66 -18.89 -12.63
C ASP A 139 3.29 -19.18 -11.25
N LEU A 140 2.55 -19.88 -10.41
CA LEU A 140 2.99 -20.23 -9.05
C LEU A 140 4.20 -21.16 -9.04
N THR A 141 4.44 -21.91 -10.13
CA THR A 141 5.56 -22.87 -10.19
C THR A 141 6.91 -22.21 -10.44
N THR A 142 6.89 -21.02 -11.04
CA THR A 142 8.09 -20.23 -11.34
C THR A 142 8.38 -19.16 -10.28
N MET A 143 7.45 -18.97 -9.33
CA MET A 143 7.60 -17.98 -8.28
C MET A 143 8.76 -18.32 -7.34
N LYS A 144 9.52 -17.27 -6.99
CA LYS A 144 10.47 -17.30 -5.87
C LYS A 144 9.76 -17.13 -4.54
N ALA A 145 10.53 -17.13 -3.45
CA ALA A 145 10.00 -16.85 -2.12
C ALA A 145 9.35 -15.47 -2.07
N LEU A 146 8.20 -15.38 -1.41
CA LEU A 146 7.55 -14.13 -1.05
C LEU A 146 8.08 -13.69 0.31
N THR A 147 8.50 -12.43 0.41
CA THR A 147 9.08 -11.88 1.63
C THR A 147 8.27 -10.69 2.13
N PHE A 148 8.24 -10.54 3.44
CA PHE A 148 7.53 -9.46 4.12
C PHE A 148 8.43 -8.87 5.20
N ASP A 149 8.55 -7.53 5.21
CA ASP A 149 9.33 -6.79 6.19
C ASP A 149 8.47 -5.69 6.82
N ALA A 150 8.84 -5.28 8.03
CA ALA A 150 8.25 -4.10 8.64
C ALA A 150 8.75 -2.82 7.95
N PRO A 151 7.90 -1.79 7.81
CA PRO A 151 8.35 -0.50 7.29
C PRO A 151 9.31 0.20 8.27
N ASP A 152 10.39 0.80 7.75
CA ASP A 152 11.31 1.61 8.53
C ASP A 152 10.79 3.05 8.65
N PHE A 153 10.13 3.35 9.76
CA PHE A 153 9.59 4.68 10.04
C PHE A 153 10.68 5.75 10.25
N SER A 154 11.91 5.37 10.58
CA SER A 154 13.01 6.30 10.78
C SER A 154 13.60 6.77 9.45
N ALA A 155 13.72 5.88 8.49
CA ALA A 155 14.14 6.19 7.12
C ALA A 155 13.03 6.87 6.31
N PHE A 156 11.76 6.47 6.55
CA PHE A 156 10.59 6.92 5.79
C PHE A 156 9.53 7.58 6.68
N PRO A 157 9.80 8.80 7.20
CA PRO A 157 8.91 9.46 8.16
C PRO A 157 7.53 9.84 7.60
N CYS A 158 7.38 9.92 6.27
CA CYS A 158 6.10 10.26 5.64
C CYS A 158 4.97 9.28 6.02
N LEU A 159 5.29 7.99 6.21
CA LEU A 159 4.31 7.00 6.62
C LEU A 159 3.80 7.26 8.06
N ALA A 160 4.71 7.61 8.99
CA ALA A 160 4.34 7.98 10.36
C ALA A 160 3.49 9.26 10.40
N LEU A 161 3.86 10.27 9.60
CA LEU A 161 3.11 11.53 9.47
C LEU A 161 1.69 11.29 8.95
N ALA A 162 1.54 10.42 7.94
CA ALA A 162 0.23 10.06 7.40
C ALA A 162 -0.64 9.33 8.43
N ARG A 163 -0.07 8.37 9.20
CA ARG A 163 -0.78 7.71 10.32
C ARG A 163 -1.23 8.71 11.39
N HIS A 164 -0.36 9.66 11.73
CA HIS A 164 -0.72 10.73 12.67
C HIS A 164 -1.88 11.58 12.14
N ALA A 165 -1.82 11.98 10.87
CA ALA A 165 -2.88 12.74 10.21
C ALA A 165 -4.20 11.96 10.16
N ALA A 166 -4.16 10.66 9.88
CA ALA A 166 -5.31 9.78 9.88
C ALA A 166 -5.99 9.74 11.27
N LYS A 167 -5.22 9.58 12.35
CA LYS A 167 -5.73 9.59 13.72
C LYS A 167 -6.32 10.93 14.15
N ALA A 168 -5.75 12.04 13.69
CA ALA A 168 -6.27 13.38 13.97
C ALA A 168 -7.60 13.68 13.28
N GLY A 169 -7.93 12.92 12.24
CA GLY A 169 -9.16 13.06 11.47
C GLY A 169 -9.22 14.30 10.57
N GLY A 170 -10.21 14.32 9.67
CA GLY A 170 -10.42 15.39 8.70
C GLY A 170 -9.39 15.41 7.56
N THR A 171 -9.54 16.35 6.63
CA THR A 171 -8.69 16.45 5.42
C THR A 171 -7.48 17.37 5.59
N ALA A 172 -7.52 18.33 6.51
CA ALA A 172 -6.46 19.31 6.69
C ALA A 172 -5.13 18.72 7.21
N PRO A 173 -5.10 17.82 8.20
CA PRO A 173 -3.89 17.13 8.62
C PRO A 173 -3.23 16.31 7.52
N ALA A 174 -4.02 15.56 6.75
CA ALA A 174 -3.51 14.77 5.62
C ALA A 174 -2.86 15.63 4.53
N LYS A 175 -3.46 16.79 4.20
CA LYS A 175 -2.88 17.76 3.27
C LYS A 175 -1.56 18.35 3.79
N ARG A 176 -1.49 18.69 5.07
CA ARG A 176 -0.26 19.21 5.71
C ARG A 176 0.87 18.18 5.66
N SER A 177 0.58 16.95 6.01
CA SER A 177 1.53 15.83 5.94
C SER A 177 2.11 15.70 4.52
N ARG A 178 1.24 15.68 3.50
CA ARG A 178 1.65 15.58 2.09
C ARG A 178 2.56 16.73 1.63
N ASN A 179 2.35 17.94 2.12
CA ASN A 179 3.11 19.12 1.73
C ASN A 179 4.37 19.35 2.58
N GLY A 180 4.74 18.41 3.44
CA GLY A 180 5.87 18.56 4.35
C GLY A 180 5.67 19.59 5.47
N LEU A 181 4.46 20.11 5.62
CA LEU A 181 4.08 21.05 6.68
C LEU A 181 3.56 20.28 7.91
N ALA A 182 4.29 19.26 8.34
CA ALA A 182 3.91 18.48 9.52
C ALA A 182 3.93 19.38 10.77
N PRO A 183 2.95 19.25 11.68
CA PRO A 183 3.11 19.76 13.02
C PRO A 183 4.33 19.07 13.65
N GLU A 184 5.10 19.80 14.45
CA GLU A 184 6.17 19.21 15.26
C GLU A 184 5.57 18.04 16.04
N VAL A 185 6.02 16.83 15.75
CA VAL A 185 5.64 15.64 16.52
C VAL A 185 6.40 15.76 17.83
N PRO A 186 5.72 15.86 18.98
CA PRO A 186 6.43 15.78 20.26
C PRO A 186 7.19 14.46 20.32
N VAL A 187 8.47 14.52 20.61
CA VAL A 187 9.36 13.37 20.80
C VAL A 187 8.94 12.60 22.04
#